data_996ae7fd836df1c3514e2d7cd02fcabf
#
_entry.id   996ae7fd836df1c3514e2d7cd02fcabf
#
_cell.length_a   1.000
_cell.length_b   1.000
_cell.length_c   1.000
_cell.angle_alpha   90.00
_cell.angle_beta   90.00
_cell.angle_gamma   90.00
#
_symmetry.space_group_name_H-M   'P 1'
#
loop_
_entity.id
_entity.type
_entity.pdbx_description
1 polymer ?
#
loop_
_entity_poly.entity_id
_entity_poly.type
_entity_poly.pdbx_seq_one_letter_code
_entity_poly.pdbx_strand_id
1 'polypeptide(L)'
;MEPEIKQYSAVVIGGANMDICGSPSGKLIAEDSNPGAVSVRPGGVGRNIAHNLCLLGLDVSLITALGGDIFSAGLLESCRALGMDMRMARSLPERRSSTYLYVTDESGDMHVGISDMDIVESVSS
;
A
#
# COMPACT_ATOMS: atom_id res chain seq x y z
N MET A 1 -7.02 28.11 25.92
CA MET A 1 -5.71 27.73 25.37
C MET A 1 -5.87 27.44 23.88
N GLU A 2 -5.09 28.09 23.09
CA GLU A 2 -5.13 27.83 21.67
C GLU A 2 -4.60 26.45 21.37
N PRO A 3 -5.20 25.72 20.43
CA PRO A 3 -4.62 24.45 19.99
C PRO A 3 -3.23 24.72 19.42
N GLU A 4 -2.33 23.83 19.76
CA GLU A 4 -0.98 23.91 19.23
C GLU A 4 -1.02 23.77 17.72
N ILE A 5 -0.56 24.81 17.04
CA ILE A 5 -0.46 24.76 15.58
C ILE A 5 0.76 23.93 15.25
N LYS A 6 0.57 22.82 14.56
CA LYS A 6 1.69 22.04 14.08
C LYS A 6 2.46 22.87 13.07
N GLN A 7 3.76 23.02 13.35
CA GLN A 7 4.65 23.85 12.50
C GLN A 7 4.89 23.22 11.15
N TYR A 8 4.64 21.91 11.03
CA TYR A 8 4.99 21.17 9.83
C TYR A 8 3.78 20.36 9.39
N SER A 9 3.44 20.49 8.13
CA SER A 9 2.46 19.66 7.47
C SER A 9 3.03 19.22 6.14
N ALA A 10 2.58 18.09 5.68
CA ALA A 10 3.02 17.54 4.41
C ALA A 10 1.84 16.94 3.65
N VAL A 11 1.91 17.05 2.33
CA VAL A 11 0.99 16.36 1.44
C VAL A 11 1.81 15.39 0.60
N VAL A 12 1.45 14.12 0.65
CA VAL A 12 2.08 13.08 -0.15
C VAL A 12 1.10 12.67 -1.23
N ILE A 13 1.55 12.67 -2.46
CA ILE A 13 0.77 12.22 -3.61
C ILE A 13 1.43 10.96 -4.15
N GLY A 14 0.75 9.84 -4.08
CA GLY A 14 1.34 8.59 -4.55
C GLY A 14 0.49 7.37 -4.23
N GLY A 15 1.08 6.20 -4.44
CA GLY A 15 0.38 4.94 -4.31
C GLY A 15 0.29 4.43 -2.89
N ALA A 16 -0.85 3.82 -2.61
CA ALA A 16 -1.06 2.92 -1.48
C ALA A 16 -1.46 1.58 -2.09
N ASN A 17 -0.69 0.55 -1.81
CA ASN A 17 -0.83 -0.75 -2.46
C ASN A 17 -1.09 -1.83 -1.44
N MET A 18 -1.71 -2.90 -1.89
CA MET A 18 -1.73 -4.14 -1.12
C MET A 18 -0.67 -5.07 -1.69
N ASP A 19 0.30 -5.45 -0.86
CA ASP A 19 1.38 -6.35 -1.24
C ASP A 19 1.03 -7.77 -0.83
N ILE A 20 1.02 -8.67 -1.81
CA ILE A 20 0.68 -10.09 -1.62
C ILE A 20 1.93 -10.89 -1.92
N CYS A 21 2.45 -11.56 -0.91
CA CYS A 21 3.68 -12.35 -1.02
C CYS A 21 3.40 -13.83 -0.80
N GLY A 22 3.81 -14.64 -1.76
CA GLY A 22 3.84 -16.09 -1.62
C GLY A 22 5.26 -16.57 -1.35
N SER A 23 5.44 -17.39 -0.31
CA SER A 23 6.73 -17.95 0.07
C SER A 23 6.63 -19.46 0.18
N PRO A 24 7.43 -20.23 -0.58
CA PRO A 24 7.38 -21.69 -0.49
C PRO A 24 7.98 -22.17 0.83
N SER A 25 7.46 -23.29 1.35
CA SER A 25 8.01 -23.91 2.55
C SER A 25 9.25 -24.77 2.28
N GLY A 26 9.56 -25.00 1.01
CA GLY A 26 10.75 -25.71 0.55
C GLY A 26 11.25 -25.13 -0.74
N LYS A 27 11.99 -25.92 -1.51
CA LYS A 27 12.51 -25.48 -2.80
C LYS A 27 11.35 -25.10 -3.75
N LEU A 28 11.44 -23.94 -4.36
CA LEU A 28 10.45 -23.49 -5.34
C LEU A 28 10.51 -24.33 -6.61
N ILE A 29 9.38 -24.89 -6.99
CA ILE A 29 9.25 -25.73 -8.19
C ILE A 29 8.37 -24.98 -9.17
N ALA A 30 8.95 -24.64 -10.34
CA ALA A 30 8.23 -23.94 -11.39
C ALA A 30 7.12 -24.82 -11.98
N GLU A 31 6.05 -24.18 -12.44
CA GLU A 31 4.91 -24.82 -13.09
C GLU A 31 4.20 -25.86 -12.21
N ASP A 32 4.25 -25.64 -10.89
CA ASP A 32 3.66 -26.55 -9.91
C ASP A 32 3.01 -25.76 -8.78
N SER A 33 2.20 -26.44 -7.99
CA SER A 33 1.63 -25.90 -6.75
C SER A 33 2.61 -26.14 -5.62
N ASN A 34 3.11 -25.06 -5.05
CA ASN A 34 4.10 -25.13 -3.98
C ASN A 34 3.42 -24.88 -2.65
N PRO A 35 3.50 -25.82 -1.68
CA PRO A 35 3.04 -25.52 -0.32
C PRO A 35 3.88 -24.39 0.27
N GLY A 36 3.23 -23.54 1.02
CA GLY A 36 3.93 -22.39 1.60
C GLY A 36 2.99 -21.48 2.35
N ALA A 37 3.40 -20.24 2.49
CA ALA A 37 2.65 -19.19 3.17
C ALA A 37 2.35 -18.03 2.24
N VAL A 38 1.18 -17.42 2.44
CA VAL A 38 0.80 -16.21 1.74
C VAL A 38 0.58 -15.12 2.77
N SER A 39 1.24 -13.98 2.59
CA SER A 39 1.02 -12.80 3.43
C SER A 39 0.45 -11.66 2.59
N VAL A 40 -0.39 -10.85 3.24
CA VAL A 40 -1.01 -9.68 2.63
C VAL A 40 -0.72 -8.48 3.53
N ARG A 41 -0.08 -7.45 2.99
CA ARG A 41 0.33 -6.29 3.78
C ARG A 41 0.09 -5.00 3.00
N PRO A 42 -0.38 -3.94 3.68
CA PRO A 42 -0.39 -2.63 3.06
C PRO A 42 1.03 -2.14 2.78
N GLY A 43 1.21 -1.48 1.63
CA GLY A 43 2.48 -0.94 1.20
C GLY A 43 2.28 0.24 0.26
N GLY A 44 3.23 0.42 -0.62
CA GLY A 44 3.27 1.50 -1.59
C GLY A 44 4.22 2.62 -1.18
N VAL A 45 4.90 3.18 -2.16
CA VAL A 45 5.91 4.21 -1.91
C VAL A 45 5.29 5.44 -1.27
N GLY A 46 4.15 5.92 -1.78
CA GLY A 46 3.47 7.08 -1.22
C GLY A 46 3.05 6.84 0.23
N ARG A 47 2.42 5.70 0.49
CA ARG A 47 2.03 5.32 1.85
C ARG A 47 3.22 5.24 2.78
N ASN A 48 4.33 4.64 2.35
CA ASN A 48 5.50 4.46 3.19
C ASN A 48 6.17 5.80 3.52
N ILE A 49 6.25 6.70 2.56
CA ILE A 49 6.76 8.06 2.78
C ILE A 49 5.86 8.80 3.78
N ALA A 50 4.55 8.75 3.57
CA ALA A 50 3.59 9.38 4.47
C ALA A 50 3.70 8.83 5.89
N HIS A 51 3.86 7.52 6.04
CA HIS A 51 4.04 6.88 7.34
C HIS A 51 5.30 7.41 8.05
N ASN A 52 6.42 7.47 7.34
CA ASN A 52 7.66 7.98 7.92
C ASN A 52 7.52 9.45 8.36
N LEU A 53 6.83 10.27 7.58
CA LEU A 53 6.56 11.65 7.95
C LEU A 53 5.67 11.75 9.18
N CYS A 54 4.67 10.88 9.31
CA CYS A 54 3.85 10.80 10.53
C CYS A 54 4.71 10.47 11.75
N LEU A 55 5.64 9.53 11.60
CA LEU A 55 6.55 9.15 12.70
C LEU A 55 7.47 10.30 13.11
N LEU A 56 7.75 11.23 12.21
CA LEU A 56 8.53 12.44 12.50
C LEU A 56 7.71 13.56 13.13
N GLY A 57 6.41 13.32 13.34
CA GLY A 57 5.55 14.28 14.01
C GLY A 57 4.85 15.28 13.10
N LEU A 58 4.90 15.09 11.78
CA LEU A 58 4.20 15.96 10.86
C LEU A 58 2.71 15.57 10.75
N ASP A 59 1.88 16.55 10.44
CA ASP A 59 0.53 16.31 9.93
C ASP A 59 0.65 15.95 8.46
N VAL A 60 0.16 14.77 8.09
CA VAL A 60 0.32 14.26 6.73
C VAL A 60 -1.04 13.96 6.11
N SER A 61 -1.26 14.51 4.93
CA SER A 61 -2.36 14.12 4.05
C SER A 61 -1.82 13.23 2.95
N LEU A 62 -2.47 12.09 2.71
CA LEU A 62 -2.12 11.22 1.60
C LEU A 62 -3.19 11.34 0.51
N ILE A 63 -2.77 11.79 -0.65
CA ILE A 63 -3.61 11.81 -1.84
C ILE A 63 -3.25 10.58 -2.65
N THR A 64 -4.18 9.64 -2.71
CA THR A 64 -4.02 8.38 -3.40
C THR A 64 -5.35 7.99 -4.03
N ALA A 65 -5.39 6.88 -4.74
CA ALA A 65 -6.61 6.35 -5.30
C ALA A 65 -6.87 4.95 -4.76
N LEU A 66 -8.10 4.70 -4.36
CA LEU A 66 -8.55 3.42 -3.81
C LEU A 66 -9.66 2.86 -4.70
N GLY A 67 -9.58 1.58 -5.00
CA GLY A 67 -10.56 0.90 -5.84
C GLY A 67 -11.80 0.44 -5.08
N GLY A 68 -12.65 -0.34 -5.77
CA GLY A 68 -13.89 -0.85 -5.22
C GLY A 68 -13.83 -2.33 -4.83
N ASP A 69 -12.67 -2.85 -4.49
CA ASP A 69 -12.46 -4.26 -4.16
C ASP A 69 -12.28 -4.47 -2.65
N ILE A 70 -12.01 -5.72 -2.29
CA ILE A 70 -11.84 -6.11 -0.88
C ILE A 70 -10.65 -5.43 -0.20
N PHE A 71 -9.69 -4.90 -0.96
CA PHE A 71 -8.48 -4.30 -0.41
C PHE A 71 -8.65 -2.83 -0.01
N SER A 72 -9.62 -2.14 -0.61
CA SER A 72 -9.75 -0.68 -0.42
C SER A 72 -10.02 -0.30 1.03
N ALA A 73 -10.92 -1.00 1.70
CA ALA A 73 -11.25 -0.72 3.10
C ALA A 73 -10.05 -0.96 4.02
N GLY A 74 -9.30 -2.03 3.78
CA GLY A 74 -8.10 -2.34 4.56
C GLY A 74 -6.98 -1.33 4.35
N LEU A 75 -6.79 -0.87 3.12
CA LEU A 75 -5.81 0.18 2.82
C LEU A 75 -6.17 1.48 3.51
N LEU A 76 -7.43 1.90 3.41
CA LEU A 76 -7.92 3.12 4.04
C LEU A 76 -7.74 3.07 5.55
N GLU A 77 -8.18 1.98 6.18
CA GLU A 77 -8.07 1.79 7.62
C GLU A 77 -6.61 1.76 8.07
N SER A 78 -5.74 1.07 7.34
CA SER A 78 -4.31 1.04 7.64
C SER A 78 -3.69 2.44 7.63
N CYS A 79 -4.01 3.24 6.62
CA CYS A 79 -3.48 4.60 6.51
C CYS A 79 -3.99 5.48 7.66
N ARG A 80 -5.28 5.39 7.98
CA ARG A 80 -5.85 6.13 9.11
C ARG A 80 -5.21 5.73 10.43
N ALA A 81 -5.01 4.44 10.65
CA ALA A 81 -4.41 3.92 11.88
C ALA A 81 -2.96 4.42 12.06
N LEU A 82 -2.26 4.72 10.98
CA LEU A 82 -0.91 5.27 11.01
C LEU A 82 -0.88 6.79 11.20
N GLY A 83 -2.02 7.44 11.24
CA GLY A 83 -2.13 8.88 11.48
C GLY A 83 -2.26 9.75 10.24
N MET A 84 -2.46 9.16 9.06
CA MET A 84 -2.62 9.92 7.83
C MET A 84 -4.03 10.49 7.71
N ASP A 85 -4.13 11.70 7.19
CA ASP A 85 -5.40 12.30 6.80
C ASP A 85 -5.77 11.77 5.40
N MET A 86 -6.84 11.00 5.31
CA MET A 86 -7.28 10.34 4.09
C MET A 86 -8.47 11.03 3.42
N ARG A 87 -8.83 12.24 3.87
CA ARG A 87 -10.02 12.92 3.32
C ARG A 87 -9.89 13.28 1.85
N MET A 88 -8.66 13.43 1.36
CA MET A 88 -8.38 13.78 -0.04
C MET A 88 -8.08 12.56 -0.91
N ALA A 89 -8.19 11.35 -0.37
CA ALA A 89 -8.04 10.13 -1.16
C ALA A 89 -9.24 9.98 -2.10
N ARG A 90 -8.96 9.60 -3.35
CA ARG A 90 -10.00 9.37 -4.35
C ARG A 90 -10.54 7.95 -4.24
N SER A 91 -11.85 7.82 -4.23
CA SER A 91 -12.51 6.53 -4.30
C SER A 91 -12.99 6.30 -5.74
N LEU A 92 -12.55 5.21 -6.34
CA LEU A 92 -12.90 4.82 -7.71
C LEU A 92 -13.50 3.41 -7.67
N PRO A 93 -14.80 3.28 -7.33
CA PRO A 93 -15.39 1.97 -7.04
C PRO A 93 -15.45 1.02 -8.23
N GLU A 94 -15.31 1.52 -9.44
CA GLU A 94 -15.28 0.68 -10.66
C GLU A 94 -13.87 0.22 -11.03
N ARG A 95 -12.85 0.63 -10.27
CA ARG A 95 -11.44 0.29 -10.53
C ARG A 95 -10.93 -0.69 -9.49
N ARG A 96 -9.85 -1.40 -9.83
CA ARG A 96 -9.13 -2.25 -8.86
C ARG A 96 -8.16 -1.40 -8.06
N SER A 97 -8.05 -1.68 -6.76
CA SER A 97 -7.01 -1.09 -5.92
C SER A 97 -5.63 -1.54 -6.40
N SER A 98 -4.64 -0.71 -6.14
CA SER A 98 -3.25 -1.02 -6.49
C SER A 98 -2.77 -2.22 -5.70
N THR A 99 -2.27 -3.24 -6.39
CA THR A 99 -1.75 -4.47 -5.78
C THR A 99 -0.40 -4.84 -6.38
N TYR A 100 0.42 -5.45 -5.56
CA TYR A 100 1.68 -6.04 -5.98
C TYR A 100 1.74 -7.48 -5.49
N LEU A 101 1.75 -8.42 -6.43
CA LEU A 101 1.83 -9.84 -6.16
C LEU A 101 3.23 -10.32 -6.50
N TYR A 102 3.88 -10.99 -5.55
CA TYR A 102 5.20 -11.55 -5.83
C TYR A 102 5.41 -12.88 -5.12
N VAL A 103 6.28 -13.67 -5.71
CA VAL A 103 6.66 -14.99 -5.20
C VAL A 103 8.14 -14.98 -4.93
N THR A 104 8.52 -15.45 -3.74
CA THR A 104 9.93 -15.62 -3.38
C THR A 104 10.35 -17.06 -3.59
N ASP A 105 11.65 -17.28 -3.72
CA ASP A 105 12.23 -18.61 -3.66
C ASP A 105 12.48 -19.03 -2.20
N GLU A 106 13.10 -20.19 -2.01
CA GLU A 106 13.44 -20.74 -0.69
C GLU A 106 14.45 -19.91 0.07
N SER A 107 15.20 -19.05 -0.61
CA SER A 107 16.15 -18.11 0.00
C SER A 107 15.54 -16.76 0.39
N GLY A 108 14.27 -16.56 0.06
CA GLY A 108 13.60 -15.29 0.27
C GLY A 108 13.80 -14.26 -0.83
N ASP A 109 14.48 -14.62 -1.91
CA ASP A 109 14.70 -13.74 -3.05
C ASP A 109 13.47 -13.74 -3.97
N MET A 110 13.15 -12.58 -4.53
CA MET A 110 12.04 -12.48 -5.46
C MET A 110 12.30 -13.31 -6.71
N HIS A 111 11.36 -14.20 -7.02
CA HIS A 111 11.40 -15.00 -8.24
C HIS A 111 10.62 -14.34 -9.37
N VAL A 112 9.41 -13.87 -9.08
CA VAL A 112 8.54 -13.20 -10.05
C VAL A 112 7.61 -12.26 -9.32
N GLY A 113 7.25 -11.15 -9.97
CA GLY A 113 6.27 -10.20 -9.46
C GLY A 113 5.35 -9.73 -10.54
N ILE A 114 4.14 -9.37 -10.15
CA ILE A 114 3.13 -8.77 -11.02
C ILE A 114 2.60 -7.51 -10.33
N SER A 115 2.67 -6.41 -11.05
CA SER A 115 2.27 -5.11 -10.56
C SER A 115 0.95 -4.71 -11.23
N ASP A 116 -0.10 -4.51 -10.46
CA ASP A 116 -1.39 -4.02 -10.93
C ASP A 116 -1.65 -2.67 -10.29
N MET A 117 -1.09 -1.63 -10.90
CA MET A 117 -1.03 -0.28 -10.32
C MET A 117 -1.60 0.80 -11.24
N ASP A 118 -2.45 0.43 -12.20
CA ASP A 118 -3.02 1.38 -13.15
C ASP A 118 -3.83 2.49 -12.49
N ILE A 119 -4.47 2.18 -11.36
CA ILE A 119 -5.27 3.16 -10.63
C ILE A 119 -4.43 4.36 -10.14
N VAL A 120 -3.13 4.16 -9.93
CA VAL A 120 -2.24 5.23 -9.44
C VAL A 120 -2.16 6.38 -10.44
N GLU A 121 -2.28 6.09 -11.72
CA GLU A 121 -2.28 7.13 -12.77
C GLU A 121 -3.42 8.11 -12.62
N SER A 122 -4.55 7.70 -12.05
CA SER A 122 -5.70 8.57 -11.84
C SER A 122 -5.46 9.66 -10.79
N VAL A 123 -4.42 9.51 -9.97
CA VAL A 123 -4.09 10.47 -8.92
C VAL A 123 -3.51 11.75 -9.51
N SER A 124 -2.85 11.67 -10.66
CA SER A 124 -2.17 12.80 -11.28
C SER A 124 -3.02 13.53 -12.32
N SER A 125 -4.25 13.10 -12.54
CA SER A 125 -5.14 13.70 -13.54
C SER A 125 -6.26 14.54 -12.94
#